data_b064e10253a8f379e4c9edd6f6e1d524
#
_entry.id   b064e10253a8f379e4c9edd6f6e1d524
#
_cell.length_a   1.000
_cell.length_b   1.000
_cell.length_c   1.000
_cell.angle_alpha   90.00
_cell.angle_beta   90.00
_cell.angle_gamma   90.00
#
_symmetry.space_group_name_H-M   'P 1'
#
loop_
_entity.id
_entity.type
_entity.pdbx_description
1 polymer ?
#
loop_
_entity_poly.entity_id
_entity_poly.type
_entity_poly.pdbx_seq_one_letter_code
_entity_poly.pdbx_strand_id
1 'polypeptide(L)'
;EVECPTCHGSGHVVSVQHTFLGDMQTAVTCPDCGGTGRTIDKPCPECQGQGRVPDREHLTIEIPLGIHDGQQIRVQGRGEAGMQGAPAGDLIATVRIDPHEYFERDGDNLHTRANITVVQAMTGADITVCGILEDEEVPVHIPEGCQPGQTLRIKGYGLPMFRRNN
;
A
#
# COMPACT_ATOMS: atom_id res chain seq x y z
N GLU A 1 18.28 4.82 30.85
CA GLU A 1 18.42 6.27 30.63
C GLU A 1 18.86 6.92 31.95
N VAL A 2 19.84 7.76 31.87
CA VAL A 2 20.35 8.55 33.02
C VAL A 2 20.24 10.03 32.65
N GLU A 3 20.21 10.89 33.67
CA GLU A 3 20.26 12.33 33.44
C GLU A 3 21.54 12.71 32.70
N CYS A 4 21.42 13.58 31.73
CA CYS A 4 22.58 14.05 30.99
C CYS A 4 23.55 14.83 31.95
N PRO A 5 24.79 14.40 32.08
CA PRO A 5 25.75 15.05 33.01
C PRO A 5 26.08 16.49 32.64
N THR A 6 25.93 16.86 31.37
CA THR A 6 26.27 18.19 30.84
C THR A 6 25.18 19.22 31.09
N CYS A 7 23.90 18.84 30.96
CA CYS A 7 22.77 19.75 31.12
C CYS A 7 21.90 19.46 32.36
N HIS A 8 22.23 18.44 33.14
CA HIS A 8 21.50 18.04 34.36
C HIS A 8 19.98 17.96 34.13
N GLY A 9 19.57 17.28 33.06
CA GLY A 9 18.16 17.08 32.72
C GLY A 9 17.46 18.24 31.99
N SER A 10 18.09 19.43 31.89
CA SER A 10 17.45 20.60 31.28
C SER A 10 17.34 20.57 29.75
N GLY A 11 18.13 19.75 29.09
CA GLY A 11 18.18 19.67 27.61
C GLY A 11 18.92 20.84 26.93
N HIS A 12 19.28 21.88 27.70
CA HIS A 12 19.94 23.06 27.18
C HIS A 12 21.17 23.42 28.02
N VAL A 13 22.17 24.03 27.38
CA VAL A 13 23.35 24.60 28.03
C VAL A 13 23.42 26.09 27.75
N VAL A 14 23.87 26.87 28.74
CA VAL A 14 24.02 28.30 28.55
C VAL A 14 25.39 28.56 27.92
N SER A 15 25.41 29.14 26.75
CA SER A 15 26.62 29.63 26.09
C SER A 15 26.69 31.15 26.26
N VAL A 16 27.83 31.61 26.81
CA VAL A 16 28.12 33.03 26.97
C VAL A 16 28.95 33.47 25.78
N GLN A 17 28.42 34.41 25.01
CA GLN A 17 29.16 35.05 23.92
C GLN A 17 29.56 36.45 24.33
N HIS A 18 30.87 36.69 24.33
CA HIS A 18 31.44 38.02 24.61
C HIS A 18 31.30 38.87 23.34
N THR A 19 30.46 39.88 23.37
CA THR A 19 30.32 40.85 22.30
C THR A 19 30.79 42.21 22.74
N PHE A 20 31.04 43.12 21.80
CA PHE A 20 31.49 44.48 22.09
C PHE A 20 30.47 45.33 22.90
N LEU A 21 29.19 44.86 22.97
CA LEU A 21 28.12 45.48 23.75
C LEU A 21 27.90 44.81 25.12
N GLY A 22 28.72 43.80 25.48
CA GLY A 22 28.59 43.03 26.72
C GLY A 22 28.41 41.54 26.49
N ASP A 23 28.29 40.81 27.60
CA ASP A 23 28.12 39.37 27.60
C ASP A 23 26.65 39.01 27.30
N MET A 24 26.41 38.27 26.24
CA MET A 24 25.10 37.70 25.93
C MET A 24 25.07 36.23 26.32
N GLN A 25 24.09 35.85 27.13
CA GLN A 25 23.81 34.46 27.47
C GLN A 25 22.74 33.93 26.50
N THR A 26 23.08 32.87 25.78
CA THR A 26 22.17 32.18 24.87
C THR A 26 22.02 30.75 25.29
N ALA A 27 20.78 30.29 25.45
CA ALA A 27 20.47 28.86 25.66
C ALA A 27 20.62 28.11 24.34
N VAL A 28 21.57 27.17 24.30
CA VAL A 28 21.85 26.30 23.14
C VAL A 28 21.43 24.88 23.49
N THR A 29 20.90 24.17 22.53
CA THR A 29 20.58 22.75 22.69
C THR A 29 21.83 21.98 23.16
N CYS A 30 21.70 21.19 24.20
CA CYS A 30 22.81 20.41 24.73
C CYS A 30 23.34 19.45 23.67
N PRO A 31 24.64 19.51 23.30
CA PRO A 31 25.20 18.68 22.24
C PRO A 31 25.23 17.18 22.61
N ASP A 32 25.34 16.85 23.90
CA ASP A 32 25.49 15.47 24.36
C ASP A 32 24.17 14.70 24.38
N CYS A 33 23.07 15.35 24.70
CA CYS A 33 21.74 14.70 24.72
C CYS A 33 20.83 15.14 23.58
N GLY A 34 21.27 16.06 22.71
CA GLY A 34 20.45 16.56 21.59
C GLY A 34 19.14 17.25 22.03
N GLY A 35 19.08 17.78 23.25
CA GLY A 35 17.89 18.44 23.80
C GLY A 35 16.97 17.56 24.63
N THR A 36 17.19 16.25 24.70
CA THR A 36 16.33 15.31 25.45
C THR A 36 16.50 15.38 26.97
N GLY A 37 17.61 15.94 27.46
CA GLY A 37 17.95 15.99 28.88
C GLY A 37 18.45 14.67 29.46
N ARG A 38 18.44 13.60 28.69
CA ARG A 38 18.82 12.24 29.10
C ARG A 38 19.83 11.62 28.14
N THR A 39 20.70 10.80 28.65
CA THR A 39 21.68 10.04 27.89
C THR A 39 21.54 8.54 28.18
N ILE A 40 22.01 7.71 27.27
CA ILE A 40 22.01 6.26 27.41
C ILE A 40 23.39 5.84 27.91
N ASP A 41 23.47 5.44 29.17
CA ASP A 41 24.74 5.01 29.80
C ASP A 41 25.22 3.67 29.20
N LYS A 42 24.29 2.74 28.94
CA LYS A 42 24.59 1.46 28.30
C LYS A 42 23.66 1.28 27.09
N PRO A 43 24.17 1.47 25.87
CA PRO A 43 23.35 1.21 24.67
C PRO A 43 22.95 -0.27 24.62
N CYS A 44 21.70 -0.51 24.33
CA CYS A 44 21.18 -1.86 24.10
C CYS A 44 21.96 -2.51 22.92
N PRO A 45 22.45 -3.75 23.06
CA PRO A 45 23.23 -4.41 22.00
C PRO A 45 22.42 -4.66 20.74
N GLU A 46 21.10 -4.77 20.84
CA GLU A 46 20.22 -5.03 19.70
C GLU A 46 19.83 -3.74 18.93
N CYS A 47 19.41 -2.69 19.65
CA CYS A 47 18.93 -1.45 19.00
C CYS A 47 19.95 -0.31 19.01
N GLN A 48 21.11 -0.44 19.69
CA GLN A 48 22.16 0.56 19.80
C GLN A 48 21.66 1.96 20.19
N GLY A 49 20.60 2.01 21.00
CA GLY A 49 19.97 3.26 21.43
C GLY A 49 18.86 3.80 20.53
N GLN A 50 18.57 3.16 19.40
CA GLN A 50 17.50 3.60 18.50
C GLN A 50 16.09 3.29 19.02
N GLY A 51 15.95 2.37 19.99
CA GLY A 51 14.66 1.96 20.57
C GLY A 51 13.81 1.11 19.62
N ARG A 52 14.39 0.65 18.51
CA ARG A 52 13.72 -0.20 17.50
C ARG A 52 14.62 -1.36 17.14
N VAL A 53 14.04 -2.53 16.97
CA VAL A 53 14.70 -3.73 16.46
C VAL A 53 13.93 -4.20 15.23
N PRO A 54 14.61 -4.77 14.22
CA PRO A 54 13.93 -5.37 13.09
C PRO A 54 13.15 -6.60 13.56
N ASP A 55 11.84 -6.63 13.27
CA ASP A 55 10.97 -7.76 13.53
C ASP A 55 10.14 -8.09 12.29
N ARG A 56 9.63 -9.31 12.21
CA ARG A 56 8.78 -9.76 11.11
C ARG A 56 7.40 -10.05 11.64
N GLU A 57 6.43 -9.26 11.18
CA GLU A 57 5.01 -9.46 11.48
C GLU A 57 4.27 -9.94 10.23
N HIS A 58 3.40 -10.94 10.40
CA HIS A 58 2.48 -11.35 9.36
C HIS A 58 1.20 -10.53 9.45
N LEU A 59 0.92 -9.78 8.38
CA LEU A 59 -0.24 -8.94 8.30
C LEU A 59 -1.21 -9.45 7.24
N THR A 60 -2.46 -9.65 7.61
CA THR A 60 -3.54 -9.96 6.68
C THR A 60 -4.22 -8.66 6.25
N ILE A 61 -4.26 -8.40 4.95
CA ILE A 61 -4.88 -7.22 4.36
C ILE A 61 -6.09 -7.68 3.55
N GLU A 62 -7.27 -7.13 3.84
CA GLU A 62 -8.47 -7.36 3.04
C GLU A 62 -8.40 -6.52 1.76
N ILE A 63 -8.47 -7.21 0.62
CA ILE A 63 -8.49 -6.56 -0.69
C ILE A 63 -9.95 -6.36 -1.10
N PRO A 64 -10.41 -5.11 -1.29
CA PRO A 64 -11.78 -4.87 -1.73
C PRO A 64 -12.01 -5.33 -3.16
N LEU A 65 -13.22 -5.82 -3.44
CA LEU A 65 -13.62 -6.27 -4.77
C LEU A 65 -13.55 -5.13 -5.79
N GLY A 66 -13.13 -5.46 -7.00
CA GLY A 66 -13.05 -4.49 -8.11
C GLY A 66 -11.84 -3.56 -8.07
N ILE A 67 -10.87 -3.78 -7.17
CA ILE A 67 -9.67 -2.96 -7.09
C ILE A 67 -8.93 -2.90 -8.43
N HIS A 68 -8.33 -1.74 -8.74
CA HIS A 68 -7.55 -1.56 -9.98
C HIS A 68 -6.06 -1.75 -9.72
N ASP A 69 -5.34 -2.07 -10.80
CA ASP A 69 -3.88 -2.14 -10.76
C ASP A 69 -3.27 -0.80 -10.34
N GLY A 70 -2.21 -0.83 -9.53
CA GLY A 70 -1.54 0.35 -9.00
C GLY A 70 -2.29 1.05 -7.87
N GLN A 71 -3.47 0.60 -7.45
CA GLN A 71 -4.16 1.18 -6.30
C GLN A 71 -3.43 0.89 -4.99
N GLN A 72 -3.51 1.85 -4.06
CA GLN A 72 -2.86 1.76 -2.76
C GLN A 72 -3.88 1.54 -1.66
N ILE A 73 -3.58 0.57 -0.80
CA ILE A 73 -4.33 0.29 0.42
C ILE A 73 -3.50 0.81 1.59
N ARG A 74 -4.06 1.71 2.39
CA ARG A 74 -3.45 2.24 3.60
C ARG A 74 -3.92 1.46 4.81
N VAL A 75 -2.98 0.87 5.53
CA VAL A 75 -3.23 0.18 6.80
C VAL A 75 -2.66 1.04 7.92
N GLN A 76 -3.54 1.63 8.72
CA GLN A 76 -3.16 2.57 9.76
C GLN A 76 -2.39 1.89 10.90
N GLY A 77 -1.30 2.56 11.36
CA GLY A 77 -0.52 2.11 12.50
C GLY A 77 0.26 0.80 12.29
N ARG A 78 0.39 0.33 11.05
CA ARG A 78 1.11 -0.90 10.69
C ARG A 78 2.40 -0.64 9.90
N GLY A 79 2.86 0.60 9.88
CA GLY A 79 4.16 0.99 9.33
C GLY A 79 5.29 0.80 10.36
N GLU A 80 6.40 1.44 10.11
CA GLU A 80 7.55 1.37 11.03
C GLU A 80 7.19 1.94 12.41
N ALA A 81 7.70 1.28 13.44
CA ALA A 81 7.61 1.78 14.82
C ALA A 81 8.25 3.16 14.94
N GLY A 82 7.56 4.07 15.63
CA GLY A 82 8.09 5.41 15.90
C GLY A 82 9.34 5.37 16.77
N MET A 83 10.19 6.38 16.66
CA MET A 83 11.36 6.53 17.54
C MET A 83 10.92 6.99 18.91
N GLN A 84 11.63 6.52 19.96
CA GLN A 84 11.45 6.97 21.35
C GLN A 84 10.00 6.90 21.86
N GLY A 85 9.27 5.87 21.48
CA GLY A 85 7.88 5.68 21.92
C GLY A 85 6.83 6.47 21.14
N ALA A 86 7.21 7.11 20.04
CA ALA A 86 6.24 7.71 19.12
C ALA A 86 5.35 6.62 18.47
N PRO A 87 4.13 6.96 18.07
CA PRO A 87 3.23 6.01 17.42
C PRO A 87 3.84 5.49 16.11
N ALA A 88 3.49 4.26 15.75
CA ALA A 88 3.88 3.67 14.47
C ALA A 88 3.27 4.44 13.29
N GLY A 89 3.99 4.48 12.20
CA GLY A 89 3.49 5.02 10.94
C GLY A 89 2.44 4.11 10.29
N ASP A 90 2.02 4.45 9.08
CA ASP A 90 1.07 3.65 8.31
C ASP A 90 1.81 2.81 7.26
N LEU A 91 1.28 1.63 6.99
CA LEU A 91 1.73 0.79 5.89
C LEU A 91 0.92 1.14 4.64
N ILE A 92 1.60 1.40 3.54
CA ILE A 92 0.99 1.61 2.22
C ILE A 92 1.33 0.40 1.36
N ALA A 93 0.32 -0.40 1.04
CA ALA A 93 0.45 -1.55 0.15
C ALA A 93 -0.05 -1.16 -1.26
N THR A 94 0.81 -1.27 -2.26
CA THR A 94 0.43 -1.07 -3.66
C THR A 94 0.01 -2.40 -4.26
N VAL A 95 -1.21 -2.45 -4.77
CA VAL A 95 -1.76 -3.66 -5.41
C VAL A 95 -1.24 -3.75 -6.84
N ARG A 96 -0.75 -4.91 -7.20
CA ARG A 96 -0.40 -5.27 -8.57
C ARG A 96 -1.27 -6.43 -9.02
N ILE A 97 -1.89 -6.29 -10.18
CA ILE A 97 -2.74 -7.32 -10.76
C ILE A 97 -1.96 -8.04 -11.85
N ASP A 98 -1.79 -9.33 -11.71
CA ASP A 98 -1.16 -10.14 -12.74
C ASP A 98 -2.13 -10.37 -13.93
N PRO A 99 -1.63 -10.43 -15.17
CA PRO A 99 -2.46 -10.69 -16.33
C PRO A 99 -3.08 -12.08 -16.26
N HIS A 100 -4.34 -12.21 -16.68
CA HIS A 100 -5.03 -13.48 -16.76
C HIS A 100 -4.84 -14.12 -18.15
N GLU A 101 -4.84 -15.44 -18.24
CA GLU A 101 -4.59 -16.16 -19.49
C GLU A 101 -5.68 -15.94 -20.56
N TYR A 102 -6.94 -15.85 -20.12
CA TYR A 102 -8.10 -15.78 -21.03
C TYR A 102 -8.81 -14.43 -21.02
N PHE A 103 -8.58 -13.60 -20.00
CA PHE A 103 -9.30 -12.34 -19.82
C PHE A 103 -8.36 -11.16 -19.83
N GLU A 104 -8.73 -10.16 -20.60
CA GLU A 104 -8.13 -8.83 -20.60
C GLU A 104 -9.10 -7.87 -19.91
N ARG A 105 -8.60 -7.14 -18.92
CA ARG A 105 -9.40 -6.18 -18.15
C ARG A 105 -9.31 -4.79 -18.76
N ASP A 106 -10.46 -4.19 -19.07
CA ASP A 106 -10.59 -2.78 -19.44
C ASP A 106 -11.57 -2.08 -18.49
N GLY A 107 -11.01 -1.40 -17.49
CA GLY A 107 -11.78 -0.80 -16.40
C GLY A 107 -12.54 -1.86 -15.59
N ASP A 108 -13.87 -1.82 -15.66
CA ASP A 108 -14.77 -2.80 -15.04
C ASP A 108 -15.27 -3.89 -16.04
N ASN A 109 -14.88 -3.77 -17.31
CA ASN A 109 -15.22 -4.74 -18.34
C ASN A 109 -14.13 -5.80 -18.44
N LEU A 110 -14.55 -6.99 -18.86
CA LEU A 110 -13.69 -8.11 -19.20
C LEU A 110 -13.83 -8.43 -20.67
N HIS A 111 -12.71 -8.57 -21.36
CA HIS A 111 -12.64 -9.01 -22.74
C HIS A 111 -12.08 -10.42 -22.80
N THR A 112 -12.73 -11.28 -23.55
CA THR A 112 -12.24 -12.64 -23.85
C THR A 112 -12.48 -12.95 -25.32
N ARG A 113 -11.79 -13.96 -25.84
CA ARG A 113 -11.91 -14.41 -27.23
C ARG A 113 -12.53 -15.79 -27.26
N ALA A 114 -13.60 -15.93 -28.02
CA ALA A 114 -14.24 -17.21 -28.30
C ALA A 114 -13.98 -17.62 -29.74
N ASN A 115 -13.55 -18.86 -29.95
CA ASN A 115 -13.37 -19.44 -31.29
C ASN A 115 -14.64 -20.18 -31.67
N ILE A 116 -15.18 -19.84 -32.82
CA ILE A 116 -16.37 -20.49 -33.41
C ILE A 116 -16.07 -21.02 -34.81
N THR A 117 -16.82 -21.99 -35.25
CA THR A 117 -16.69 -22.49 -36.61
C THR A 117 -17.41 -21.56 -37.59
N VAL A 118 -17.01 -21.61 -38.88
CA VAL A 118 -17.65 -20.83 -39.93
C VAL A 118 -19.16 -21.17 -40.05
N VAL A 119 -19.52 -22.43 -39.87
CA VAL A 119 -20.93 -22.85 -39.89
C VAL A 119 -21.71 -22.19 -38.76
N GLN A 120 -21.21 -22.18 -37.55
CA GLN A 120 -21.84 -21.49 -36.41
C GLN A 120 -21.96 -19.98 -36.62
N ALA A 121 -21.00 -19.37 -37.29
CA ALA A 121 -21.05 -17.95 -37.62
C ALA A 121 -22.13 -17.64 -38.67
N MET A 122 -22.38 -18.57 -39.61
CA MET A 122 -23.38 -18.38 -40.67
C MET A 122 -24.82 -18.65 -40.20
N THR A 123 -25.01 -19.70 -39.40
CA THR A 123 -26.33 -20.16 -38.96
C THR A 123 -26.78 -19.60 -37.62
N GLY A 124 -25.88 -18.92 -36.93
CA GLY A 124 -26.06 -18.60 -35.52
C GLY A 124 -25.87 -19.85 -34.65
N ALA A 125 -25.49 -19.64 -33.40
CA ALA A 125 -25.31 -20.72 -32.43
C ALA A 125 -25.35 -20.17 -31.00
N ASP A 126 -25.77 -21.04 -30.09
CA ASP A 126 -25.57 -20.80 -28.66
C ASP A 126 -24.28 -21.52 -28.21
N ILE A 127 -23.34 -20.78 -27.67
CA ILE A 127 -22.11 -21.34 -27.14
C ILE A 127 -21.99 -20.99 -25.63
N THR A 128 -21.18 -21.75 -24.96
CA THR A 128 -20.84 -21.47 -23.56
C THR A 128 -19.36 -21.04 -23.48
N VAL A 129 -19.10 -19.95 -22.84
CA VAL A 129 -17.72 -19.50 -22.53
C VAL A 129 -17.49 -19.57 -21.03
N CYS A 130 -16.24 -19.85 -20.62
CA CYS A 130 -15.89 -19.85 -19.21
C CYS A 130 -16.02 -18.42 -18.65
N GLY A 131 -16.61 -18.29 -17.47
CA GLY A 131 -16.64 -17.06 -16.70
C GLY A 131 -15.34 -16.81 -15.94
N ILE A 132 -15.31 -15.76 -15.13
CA ILE A 132 -14.13 -15.42 -14.31
C ILE A 132 -14.06 -16.26 -13.02
N LEU A 133 -15.19 -16.72 -12.52
CA LEU A 133 -15.24 -17.61 -11.37
C LEU A 133 -15.02 -19.05 -11.83
N GLU A 134 -14.37 -19.84 -10.97
CA GLU A 134 -14.20 -21.27 -11.22
C GLU A 134 -15.59 -21.92 -11.42
N ASP A 135 -15.73 -22.72 -12.46
CA ASP A 135 -16.98 -23.39 -12.86
C ASP A 135 -18.13 -22.47 -13.32
N GLU A 136 -17.87 -21.17 -13.55
CA GLU A 136 -18.88 -20.29 -14.12
C GLU A 136 -18.99 -20.49 -15.63
N GLU A 137 -20.18 -20.88 -16.10
CA GLU A 137 -20.50 -21.01 -17.52
C GLU A 137 -21.40 -19.88 -17.96
N VAL A 138 -20.91 -19.08 -18.91
CA VAL A 138 -21.64 -17.94 -19.46
C VAL A 138 -22.23 -18.31 -20.82
N PRO A 139 -23.59 -18.41 -20.97
CA PRO A 139 -24.20 -18.66 -22.26
C PRO A 139 -24.13 -17.42 -23.15
N VAL A 140 -23.68 -17.61 -24.38
CA VAL A 140 -23.53 -16.55 -25.39
C VAL A 140 -24.27 -16.95 -26.65
N HIS A 141 -25.22 -16.11 -27.03
CA HIS A 141 -25.93 -16.26 -28.30
C HIS A 141 -25.19 -15.54 -29.43
N ILE A 142 -24.76 -16.28 -30.43
CA ILE A 142 -24.12 -15.78 -31.64
C ILE A 142 -25.18 -15.56 -32.71
N PRO A 143 -25.37 -14.33 -33.21
CA PRO A 143 -26.34 -14.05 -34.26
C PRO A 143 -25.88 -14.63 -35.60
N GLU A 144 -26.86 -14.92 -36.48
CA GLU A 144 -26.62 -15.34 -37.86
C GLU A 144 -25.79 -14.27 -38.62
N GLY A 145 -24.82 -14.71 -39.42
CA GLY A 145 -23.98 -13.81 -40.22
C GLY A 145 -22.92 -13.04 -39.40
N CYS A 146 -22.57 -13.53 -38.23
CA CYS A 146 -21.53 -12.94 -37.41
C CYS A 146 -20.19 -12.87 -38.15
N GLN A 147 -19.54 -11.70 -38.12
CA GLN A 147 -18.26 -11.46 -38.79
C GLN A 147 -17.07 -11.80 -37.90
N PRO A 148 -15.93 -12.26 -38.44
CA PRO A 148 -14.70 -12.44 -37.69
C PRO A 148 -14.25 -11.15 -37.00
N GLY A 149 -13.95 -11.25 -35.72
CA GLY A 149 -13.52 -10.08 -34.90
C GLY A 149 -14.69 -9.21 -34.41
N GLN A 150 -15.94 -9.60 -34.64
CA GLN A 150 -17.09 -8.90 -34.10
C GLN A 150 -17.16 -9.08 -32.58
N THR A 151 -17.38 -7.97 -31.87
CA THR A 151 -17.51 -7.97 -30.41
C THR A 151 -18.97 -8.08 -29.99
N LEU A 152 -19.29 -9.08 -29.18
CA LEU A 152 -20.59 -9.27 -28.55
C LEU A 152 -20.51 -8.88 -27.08
N ARG A 153 -21.46 -8.05 -26.61
CA ARG A 153 -21.50 -7.61 -25.22
C ARG A 153 -22.49 -8.42 -24.40
N ILE A 154 -21.98 -9.08 -23.37
CA ILE A 154 -22.78 -9.82 -22.41
C ILE A 154 -22.87 -8.97 -21.15
N LYS A 155 -24.08 -8.66 -20.69
CA LYS A 155 -24.30 -7.83 -19.53
C LYS A 155 -24.32 -8.68 -18.25
N GLY A 156 -23.74 -8.15 -17.17
CA GLY A 156 -23.83 -8.76 -15.84
C GLY A 156 -22.66 -9.68 -15.46
N TYR A 157 -21.73 -9.97 -16.38
CA TYR A 157 -20.58 -10.84 -16.16
C TYR A 157 -19.23 -10.09 -16.09
N GLY A 158 -19.28 -8.78 -15.90
CA GLY A 158 -18.10 -7.96 -15.67
C GLY A 158 -17.68 -7.92 -14.19
N LEU A 159 -16.63 -7.19 -13.92
CA LEU A 159 -16.16 -6.99 -12.54
C LEU A 159 -17.11 -6.08 -11.75
N PRO A 160 -17.28 -6.31 -10.45
CA PRO A 160 -18.02 -5.39 -9.60
C PRO A 160 -17.31 -4.03 -9.56
N MET A 161 -18.08 -2.96 -9.62
CA MET A 161 -17.53 -1.61 -9.52
C MET A 161 -16.87 -1.42 -8.15
N PHE A 162 -15.64 -0.92 -8.17
CA PHE A 162 -14.94 -0.56 -6.95
C PHE A 162 -15.69 0.55 -6.22
N ARG A 163 -16.30 0.23 -5.08
CA ARG A 163 -16.88 1.22 -4.17
C ARG A 163 -15.84 1.58 -3.13
N ARG A 164 -15.35 2.80 -3.19
CA ARG A 164 -14.53 3.37 -2.13
C ARG A 164 -15.42 3.56 -0.91
N ASN A 165 -15.26 2.70 0.09
CA ASN A 165 -15.84 2.96 1.40
C ASN A 165 -15.13 4.18 1.99
N ASN A 166 -15.85 5.29 2.13
CA ASN A 166 -15.38 6.47 2.85
C ASN A 166 -15.34 6.21 4.34
#